data_0dcf83408d82beb27533124d81634ff3
#
_entry.id   0dcf83408d82beb27533124d81634ff3
#
_cell.length_a   1.000
_cell.length_b   1.000
_cell.length_c   1.000
_cell.angle_alpha   90.00
_cell.angle_beta   90.00
_cell.angle_gamma   90.00
#
_symmetry.space_group_name_H-M   'P 1'
#
loop_
_entity.id
_entity.type
_entity.pdbx_description
1 polymer ?
#
loop_
_entity_poly.entity_id
_entity_poly.type
_entity_poly.pdbx_seq_one_letter_code
_entity_poly.pdbx_strand_id
1 'polypeptide(L)'
;MMDRKKTLAAIARHVTDADIVLPVYSSAFDWLDIRPNPLNYLSHGAMGLASSHALGLALGRPDRRVIVLDGDGSLLMNLGTLVSTAEAAPKNLFHFVC
;
A
#
# COMPACT_ATOMS: atom_id res chain seq x y z
N MET A 1 -8.85 -19.60 2.62
CA MET A 1 -8.74 -18.24 2.03
C MET A 1 -8.45 -17.25 3.13
N MET A 2 -7.60 -16.30 2.87
CA MET A 2 -7.22 -15.26 3.83
C MET A 2 -8.40 -14.34 4.14
N ASP A 3 -8.65 -14.09 5.41
CA ASP A 3 -9.64 -13.09 5.85
C ASP A 3 -8.99 -11.71 5.78
N ARG A 4 -9.43 -10.87 4.84
CA ARG A 4 -8.84 -9.55 4.60
C ARG A 4 -8.92 -8.65 5.83
N LYS A 5 -10.07 -8.59 6.50
CA LYS A 5 -10.23 -7.72 7.68
C LYS A 5 -9.29 -8.11 8.82
N LYS A 6 -9.16 -9.40 9.09
CA LYS A 6 -8.23 -9.91 10.11
C LYS A 6 -6.79 -9.63 9.72
N THR A 7 -6.44 -9.80 8.45
CA THR A 7 -5.11 -9.51 7.95
C THR A 7 -4.77 -8.03 8.09
N LEU A 8 -5.68 -7.14 7.69
CA LEU A 8 -5.49 -5.69 7.82
C LEU A 8 -5.38 -5.27 9.29
N ALA A 9 -6.17 -5.85 10.17
CA ALA A 9 -6.07 -5.59 11.60
C ALA A 9 -4.72 -6.02 12.17
N ALA A 10 -4.18 -7.14 11.71
CA ALA A 10 -2.85 -7.60 12.11
C ALA A 10 -1.75 -6.64 11.63
N ILE A 11 -1.84 -6.18 10.39
CA ILE A 11 -0.90 -5.20 9.83
C ILE A 11 -0.98 -3.88 10.61
N ALA A 12 -2.19 -3.44 10.95
CA ALA A 12 -2.41 -2.18 11.66
C ALA A 12 -1.67 -2.10 12.99
N ARG A 13 -1.44 -3.22 13.66
CA ARG A 13 -0.68 -3.26 14.91
C ARG A 13 0.78 -2.86 14.75
N HIS A 14 1.31 -2.91 13.54
CA HIS A 14 2.69 -2.56 13.22
C HIS A 14 2.82 -1.21 12.52
N VAL A 15 1.71 -0.54 12.22
CA VAL A 15 1.69 0.75 11.54
C VAL A 15 1.66 1.88 12.57
N THR A 16 2.44 2.92 12.33
CA THR A 16 2.49 4.12 13.16
C THR A 16 1.84 5.30 12.44
N ASP A 17 1.60 6.40 13.19
CA ASP A 17 1.02 7.63 12.60
C ASP A 17 1.97 8.33 11.62
N ALA A 18 3.25 7.97 11.61
CA ALA A 18 4.25 8.51 10.70
C ALA A 18 4.32 7.75 9.37
N ASP A 19 3.67 6.59 9.26
CA ASP A 19 3.70 5.76 8.07
C ASP A 19 2.70 6.26 7.03
N ILE A 20 3.08 6.18 5.75
CA ILE A 20 2.20 6.48 4.63
C ILE A 20 1.60 5.15 4.17
N VAL A 21 0.28 5.05 4.14
CA VAL A 21 -0.41 3.82 3.74
C VAL A 21 -1.25 4.09 2.49
N LEU A 22 -1.09 3.23 1.48
CA LEU A 22 -1.84 3.28 0.22
C LEU A 22 -2.74 2.04 0.12
N PRO A 23 -3.93 2.09 0.71
CA PRO A 23 -4.90 1.00 0.54
C PRO A 23 -5.66 1.17 -0.77
N VAL A 24 -5.99 0.06 -1.44
CA VAL A 24 -6.71 0.09 -2.71
C VAL A 24 -8.09 -0.55 -2.59
N TYR A 25 -9.07 0.04 -3.25
CA TYR A 25 -10.45 -0.47 -3.42
C TYR A 25 -11.05 -1.05 -2.13
N SER A 26 -11.35 -2.35 -2.12
CA SER A 26 -11.99 -2.99 -0.97
C SER A 26 -11.14 -2.91 0.30
N SER A 27 -9.82 -2.98 0.17
CA SER A 27 -8.90 -2.79 1.30
C SER A 27 -8.96 -1.37 1.83
N ALA A 28 -9.23 -0.37 0.98
CA ALA A 28 -9.33 1.02 1.40
C ALA A 28 -10.47 1.24 2.38
N PHE A 29 -11.65 0.68 2.09
CA PHE A 29 -12.80 0.84 2.99
C PHE A 29 -12.54 0.21 4.36
N ASP A 30 -12.02 -1.02 4.36
CA ASP A 30 -11.71 -1.72 5.61
C ASP A 30 -10.59 -1.00 6.38
N TRP A 31 -9.57 -0.52 5.68
CA TRP A 31 -8.45 0.16 6.32
C TRP A 31 -8.84 1.49 6.95
N LEU A 32 -9.65 2.29 6.26
CA LEU A 32 -10.10 3.58 6.79
C LEU A 32 -10.93 3.43 8.06
N ASP A 33 -11.70 2.33 8.18
CA ASP A 33 -12.43 2.02 9.40
C ASP A 33 -11.49 1.60 10.55
N ILE A 34 -10.45 0.83 10.23
CA ILE A 34 -9.51 0.31 11.23
C ILE A 34 -8.56 1.41 11.70
N ARG A 35 -8.04 2.21 10.78
CA ARG A 35 -6.97 3.16 11.09
C ARG A 35 -7.09 4.45 10.26
N PRO A 36 -7.99 5.36 10.61
CA PRO A 36 -8.05 6.68 9.97
C PRO A 36 -6.77 7.46 10.28
N ASN A 37 -6.17 8.06 9.24
CA ASN A 37 -4.95 8.86 9.37
C ASN A 37 -4.82 9.77 8.15
N PRO A 38 -4.42 11.07 8.31
CA PRO A 38 -4.20 11.97 7.17
C PRO A 38 -3.14 11.48 6.18
N LEU A 39 -2.24 10.60 6.60
CA LEU A 39 -1.22 10.01 5.73
C LEU A 39 -1.70 8.76 4.96
N ASN A 40 -2.97 8.39 5.09
CA ASN A 40 -3.58 7.41 4.18
C ASN A 40 -3.77 8.06 2.82
N TYR A 41 -3.11 7.51 1.80
CA TYR A 41 -3.19 8.02 0.43
C TYR A 41 -4.12 7.14 -0.40
N LEU A 42 -5.20 7.73 -0.88
CA LEU A 42 -6.17 7.03 -1.71
C LEU A 42 -6.00 7.47 -3.16
N SER A 43 -5.67 6.50 -4.03
CA SER A 43 -5.62 6.74 -5.47
C SER A 43 -6.98 6.38 -6.08
N HIS A 44 -7.73 7.39 -6.50
CA HIS A 44 -9.05 7.20 -7.08
C HIS A 44 -8.99 7.11 -8.60
N GLY A 45 -9.87 6.28 -9.16
CA GLY A 45 -10.16 6.25 -10.58
C GLY A 45 -9.16 5.50 -11.46
N ALA A 46 -8.10 4.96 -10.90
CA ALA A 46 -7.10 4.22 -11.68
C ALA A 46 -6.64 2.98 -10.93
N MET A 47 -7.17 1.84 -11.33
CA MET A 47 -6.76 0.55 -10.80
C MET A 47 -5.34 0.20 -11.26
N GLY A 48 -4.55 -0.38 -10.38
CA GLY A 48 -3.20 -0.84 -10.73
C GLY A 48 -2.08 0.18 -10.54
N LEU A 49 -2.37 1.38 -10.05
CA LEU A 49 -1.38 2.45 -9.92
C LEU A 49 -0.83 2.66 -8.50
N ALA A 50 -1.40 2.02 -7.48
CA ALA A 50 -0.97 2.22 -6.10
C ALA A 50 0.50 1.87 -5.90
N SER A 51 0.98 0.78 -6.49
CA SER A 51 2.38 0.36 -6.39
C SER A 51 3.34 1.39 -7.01
N SER A 52 2.95 2.02 -8.13
CA SER A 52 3.75 3.07 -8.78
C SER A 52 3.80 4.33 -7.92
N HIS A 53 2.65 4.77 -7.38
CA HIS A 53 2.58 5.91 -6.48
C HIS A 53 3.41 5.66 -5.22
N ALA A 54 3.30 4.46 -4.66
CA ALA A 54 4.05 4.09 -3.46
C ALA A 54 5.55 4.08 -3.70
N LEU A 55 6.00 3.60 -4.85
CA LEU A 55 7.42 3.63 -5.21
C LEU A 55 7.93 5.07 -5.25
N GLY A 56 7.19 5.97 -5.90
CA GLY A 56 7.54 7.40 -5.94
C GLY A 56 7.61 8.02 -4.55
N LEU A 57 6.62 7.74 -3.70
CA LEU A 57 6.60 8.24 -2.32
C LEU A 57 7.76 7.68 -1.50
N ALA A 58 8.09 6.40 -1.65
CA ALA A 58 9.19 5.77 -0.94
C ALA A 58 10.54 6.39 -1.33
N LEU A 59 10.73 6.66 -2.62
CA LEU A 59 11.96 7.30 -3.11
C LEU A 59 12.06 8.76 -2.69
N GLY A 60 10.91 9.48 -2.67
CA GLY A 60 10.85 10.89 -2.28
C GLY A 60 10.89 11.14 -0.78
N ARG A 61 10.48 10.16 0.01
CA ARG A 61 10.45 10.25 1.48
C ARG A 61 11.11 9.02 2.10
N PRO A 62 12.44 8.92 2.00
CA PRO A 62 13.19 7.78 2.55
C PRO A 62 13.14 7.71 4.08
N ASP A 63 12.73 8.79 4.75
CA ASP A 63 12.56 8.90 6.19
C ASP A 63 11.26 8.27 6.70
N ARG A 64 10.32 7.89 5.81
CA ARG A 64 9.03 7.31 6.17
C ARG A 64 8.86 5.94 5.57
N ARG A 65 8.17 5.07 6.30
CA ARG A 65 7.71 3.80 5.72
C ARG A 65 6.51 4.05 4.83
N VAL A 66 6.49 3.42 3.67
CA VAL A 66 5.38 3.44 2.73
C VAL A 66 4.83 2.02 2.61
N ILE A 67 3.54 1.86 2.88
CA ILE A 67 2.88 0.56 2.97
C ILE A 67 1.75 0.52 1.95
N VAL A 68 1.83 -0.40 1.01
CA VAL A 68 0.77 -0.63 0.02
C VAL A 68 -0.07 -1.82 0.46
N LEU A 69 -1.37 -1.61 0.52
CA LEU A 69 -2.35 -2.67 0.77
C LEU A 69 -3.09 -2.92 -0.54
N ASP A 70 -2.51 -3.77 -1.36
CA ASP A 70 -2.94 -4.01 -2.73
C ASP A 70 -3.92 -5.18 -2.82
N GLY A 71 -4.62 -5.27 -3.95
CA GLY A 71 -5.41 -6.42 -4.32
C GLY A 71 -4.74 -7.20 -5.44
N ASP A 72 -5.11 -8.46 -5.60
CA ASP A 72 -4.56 -9.32 -6.65
C ASP A 72 -4.86 -8.76 -8.05
N GLY A 73 -6.08 -8.34 -8.30
CA GLY A 73 -6.47 -7.76 -9.60
C GLY A 73 -5.74 -6.45 -9.89
N SER A 74 -5.61 -5.59 -8.89
CA SER A 74 -4.88 -4.33 -9.00
C SER A 74 -3.40 -4.58 -9.32
N LEU A 75 -2.77 -5.52 -8.62
CA LEU A 75 -1.38 -5.90 -8.88
C LEU A 75 -1.20 -6.41 -10.31
N LEU A 76 -2.09 -7.29 -10.78
CA LEU A 76 -2.01 -7.88 -12.12
C LEU A 76 -2.19 -6.85 -13.23
N MET A 77 -2.94 -5.78 -13.00
CA MET A 77 -3.15 -4.72 -13.99
C MET A 77 -1.87 -3.94 -14.31
N ASN A 78 -0.90 -3.93 -13.42
CA ASN A 78 0.37 -3.22 -13.62
C ASN A 78 1.54 -4.00 -13.01
N LEU A 79 1.63 -5.26 -13.38
CA LEU A 79 2.62 -6.17 -12.82
C LEU A 79 4.06 -5.71 -13.07
N GLY A 80 4.29 -5.00 -14.17
CA GLY A 80 5.61 -4.47 -14.54
C GLY A 80 6.19 -3.51 -13.49
N THR A 81 5.37 -2.91 -12.64
CA THR A 81 5.87 -2.06 -11.56
C THR A 81 6.77 -2.81 -10.58
N LEU A 82 6.58 -4.12 -10.44
CA LEU A 82 7.44 -4.96 -9.59
C LEU A 82 8.89 -4.94 -10.07
N VAL A 83 9.10 -4.88 -11.39
CA VAL A 83 10.44 -4.77 -11.98
C VAL A 83 11.09 -3.44 -11.59
N SER A 84 10.35 -2.34 -11.71
CA SER A 84 10.83 -1.00 -11.33
C SER A 84 11.13 -0.94 -9.83
N THR A 85 10.27 -1.52 -9.01
CA THR A 85 10.47 -1.58 -7.55
C THR A 85 11.72 -2.39 -7.20
N ALA A 86 11.93 -3.52 -7.84
CA ALA A 86 13.12 -4.35 -7.62
C ALA A 86 14.39 -3.63 -8.05
N GLU A 87 14.36 -2.90 -9.16
CA GLU A 87 15.48 -2.12 -9.66
C GLU A 87 15.84 -0.98 -8.70
N ALA A 88 14.85 -0.21 -8.25
CA ALA A 88 15.06 0.89 -7.32
C ALA A 88 15.39 0.43 -5.90
N ALA A 89 14.90 -0.75 -5.50
CA ALA A 89 15.14 -1.40 -4.21
C ALA A 89 14.98 -0.48 -2.99
N PRO A 90 13.88 0.27 -2.83
CA PRO A 90 13.70 1.14 -1.68
C PRO A 90 13.53 0.30 -0.41
N LYS A 91 14.25 0.66 0.65
CA LYS A 91 14.23 -0.08 1.92
C LYS A 91 13.00 0.20 2.78
N ASN A 92 12.27 1.25 2.47
CA ASN A 92 11.12 1.75 3.24
C ASN A 92 9.76 1.41 2.61
N LEU A 93 9.73 0.62 1.55
CA LEU A 93 8.51 0.21 0.88
C LEU A 93 8.12 -1.22 1.26
N PHE A 94 6.86 -1.37 1.67
CA PHE A 94 6.26 -2.66 2.03
C PHE A 94 4.99 -2.84 1.21
N HIS A 95 4.93 -3.92 0.44
CA HIS A 95 3.83 -4.18 -0.48
C HIS A 95 3.13 -5.48 -0.09
N PHE A 96 1.92 -5.36 0.44
CA PHE A 96 1.07 -6.49 0.81
C PHE A 96 -0.02 -6.67 -0.24
N VAL A 97 -0.21 -7.90 -0.68
CA VAL A 97 -1.28 -8.28 -1.61
C VAL A 97 -2.30 -9.11 -0.85
N CYS A 98 -3.50 -8.58 -0.72
CA CYS A 98 -4.56 -9.19 0.08
C CYS A 98 -5.69 -9.75 -0.78
#